data_f16647c605db998a931d7884f6df13a9
#
_entry.id   f16647c605db998a931d7884f6df13a9
#
_cell.length_a   1.000
_cell.length_b   1.000
_cell.length_c   1.000
_cell.angle_alpha   90.00
_cell.angle_beta   90.00
_cell.angle_gamma   90.00
#
_symmetry.space_group_name_H-M   'P 1'
#
loop_
_entity.id
_entity.type
_entity.pdbx_description
1 polymer ?
#
loop_
_entity_poly.entity_id
_entity_poly.type
_entity_poly.pdbx_seq_one_letter_code
_entity_poly.pdbx_strand_id
1 'polypeptide(L)'
;MSTIFSKIISGEIPAHKVAETSEFLAFLDINPLKRGHVLVIPKKEIDYLFDVEDELYAGLMIFAKIVAKALKKAIPCKKVGVAVIGLEVPHAHIHLIPMDEVSDLDFSKPKLKLTEQELSETALKILNAFKD
;
A
#
# COMPACT_ATOMS: atom_id res chain seq x y z
N MET A 1 6.30 19.45 -7.68
CA MET A 1 7.02 18.46 -8.47
C MET A 1 6.29 17.12 -8.39
N SER A 2 6.11 16.45 -9.53
CA SER A 2 5.33 15.20 -9.56
C SER A 2 6.19 14.01 -9.19
N THR A 3 5.68 13.17 -8.28
CA THR A 3 6.27 11.87 -7.98
C THR A 3 5.55 10.80 -8.79
N ILE A 4 6.09 9.58 -8.79
CA ILE A 4 5.39 8.46 -9.42
C ILE A 4 4.01 8.25 -8.75
N PHE A 5 3.91 8.49 -7.43
CA PHE A 5 2.64 8.33 -6.72
C PHE A 5 1.64 9.42 -7.10
N SER A 6 2.07 10.67 -7.28
CA SER A 6 1.15 11.73 -7.74
C SER A 6 0.65 11.46 -9.15
N LYS A 7 1.46 10.83 -9.99
CA LYS A 7 1.05 10.41 -11.33
C LYS A 7 0.04 9.26 -11.29
N ILE A 8 0.15 8.37 -10.33
CA ILE A 8 -0.84 7.32 -10.10
C ILE A 8 -2.16 7.94 -9.64
N ILE A 9 -2.09 8.90 -8.72
CA ILE A 9 -3.28 9.61 -8.20
C ILE A 9 -4.02 10.31 -9.35
N SER A 10 -3.29 10.96 -10.25
CA SER A 10 -3.88 11.69 -11.40
C SER A 10 -4.37 10.79 -12.53
N GLY A 11 -3.98 9.52 -12.51
CA GLY A 11 -4.33 8.58 -13.57
C GLY A 11 -3.37 8.55 -14.75
N GLU A 12 -2.27 9.32 -14.71
CA GLU A 12 -1.25 9.28 -15.76
C GLU A 12 -0.57 7.92 -15.84
N ILE A 13 -0.36 7.28 -14.67
CA ILE A 13 0.25 5.95 -14.58
C ILE A 13 -0.79 5.01 -14.01
N PRO A 14 -1.04 3.86 -14.65
CA PRO A 14 -1.99 2.89 -14.12
C PRO A 14 -1.44 2.21 -12.86
N ALA A 15 -2.34 1.78 -11.98
CA ALA A 15 -1.99 1.05 -10.77
C ALA A 15 -3.11 0.08 -10.41
N HIS A 16 -2.77 -0.94 -9.64
CA HIS A 16 -3.74 -1.92 -9.16
C HIS A 16 -4.31 -1.41 -7.83
N LYS A 17 -5.32 -0.55 -7.92
CA LYS A 17 -5.95 0.08 -6.76
C LYS A 17 -6.77 -0.93 -5.98
N VAL A 18 -6.69 -0.89 -4.66
CA VAL A 18 -7.46 -1.77 -3.77
C VAL A 18 -8.43 -0.98 -2.89
N ALA A 19 -8.20 0.30 -2.67
CA ALA A 19 -9.10 1.17 -1.92
C ALA A 19 -8.79 2.63 -2.25
N GLU A 20 -9.82 3.46 -2.22
CA GLU A 20 -9.65 4.88 -2.51
C GLU A 20 -10.74 5.70 -1.83
N THR A 21 -10.34 6.85 -1.28
CA THR A 21 -11.26 7.88 -0.77
C THR A 21 -10.86 9.20 -1.41
N SER A 22 -11.53 10.28 -1.03
CA SER A 22 -11.18 11.62 -1.52
C SER A 22 -9.76 12.04 -1.07
N GLU A 23 -9.28 11.50 0.05
CA GLU A 23 -8.01 11.92 0.65
C GLU A 23 -6.90 10.87 0.59
N PHE A 24 -7.25 9.60 0.40
CA PHE A 24 -6.30 8.48 0.50
C PHE A 24 -6.44 7.51 -0.66
N LEU A 25 -5.34 6.80 -0.93
CA LEU A 25 -5.29 5.77 -1.97
C LEU A 25 -4.47 4.60 -1.47
N ALA A 26 -4.93 3.39 -1.75
CA ALA A 26 -4.17 2.16 -1.51
C ALA A 26 -4.08 1.38 -2.81
N PHE A 27 -2.88 0.90 -3.14
CA PHE A 27 -2.63 0.15 -4.38
C PHE A 27 -1.49 -0.84 -4.16
N LEU A 28 -1.41 -1.84 -5.04
CA LEU A 28 -0.36 -2.85 -4.93
C LEU A 28 1.00 -2.29 -5.30
N ASP A 29 2.03 -2.71 -4.56
CA ASP A 29 3.42 -2.50 -4.97
C ASP A 29 3.70 -3.49 -6.11
N ILE A 30 4.18 -2.98 -7.25
CA ILE A 30 4.48 -3.83 -8.41
C ILE A 30 5.81 -4.57 -8.28
N ASN A 31 6.63 -4.19 -7.28
CA ASN A 31 7.87 -4.88 -6.93
C ASN A 31 7.77 -5.33 -5.46
N PRO A 32 6.84 -6.26 -5.15
CA PRO A 32 6.49 -6.55 -3.77
C PRO A 32 7.50 -7.46 -3.07
N LEU A 33 7.56 -7.33 -1.75
CA LEU A 33 8.28 -8.29 -0.90
C LEU A 33 7.49 -9.59 -0.78
N LYS A 34 6.18 -9.46 -0.74
CA LYS A 34 5.25 -10.60 -0.64
C LYS A 34 4.06 -10.32 -1.55
N ARG A 35 3.40 -11.36 -2.03
CA ARG A 35 2.16 -11.18 -2.76
C ARG A 35 1.14 -10.54 -1.83
N GLY A 36 0.53 -9.43 -2.27
CA GLY A 36 -0.39 -8.66 -1.44
C GLY A 36 0.26 -7.48 -0.74
N HIS A 37 1.52 -7.17 -1.05
CA HIS A 37 2.20 -5.98 -0.54
C HIS A 37 1.47 -4.74 -1.07
N VAL A 38 0.88 -3.95 -0.17
CA VAL A 38 0.07 -2.78 -0.49
C VAL A 38 0.78 -1.52 -0.02
N LEU A 39 0.67 -0.45 -0.80
CA LEU A 39 1.12 0.89 -0.43
C LEU A 39 -0.11 1.75 -0.12
N VAL A 40 -0.07 2.47 0.98
CA VAL A 40 -1.15 3.37 1.41
C VAL A 40 -0.58 4.78 1.45
N ILE A 41 -1.21 5.70 0.73
CA ILE A 41 -0.71 7.07 0.61
C ILE A 41 -1.81 8.10 0.85
N PRO A 42 -1.45 9.28 1.36
CA PRO A 42 -2.34 10.44 1.27
C PRO A 42 -2.27 10.97 -0.17
N LYS A 43 -3.37 11.50 -0.68
CA LYS A 43 -3.37 12.11 -2.02
C LYS A 43 -2.61 13.43 -2.05
N LYS A 44 -2.52 14.10 -0.90
CA LYS A 44 -1.70 15.29 -0.76
C LYS A 44 -0.22 14.87 -0.77
N GLU A 45 0.58 15.51 -1.62
CA GLU A 45 1.99 15.18 -1.77
C GLU A 45 2.81 15.77 -0.62
N ILE A 46 3.15 14.94 0.35
CA ILE A 46 3.99 15.28 1.50
C ILE A 46 5.06 14.21 1.59
N ASP A 47 6.33 14.61 1.57
CA ASP A 47 7.46 13.68 1.54
C ASP A 47 7.59 12.89 2.84
N TYR A 48 7.63 13.58 3.96
CA TYR A 48 7.92 12.99 5.27
C TYR A 48 6.63 12.74 6.04
N LEU A 49 6.41 11.50 6.45
CA LEU A 49 5.19 11.11 7.15
C LEU A 49 4.88 12.01 8.35
N PHE A 50 5.91 12.35 9.12
CA PHE A 50 5.68 13.12 10.34
C PHE A 50 5.50 14.63 10.10
N ASP A 51 5.56 15.06 8.84
CA ASP A 51 5.16 16.41 8.45
C ASP A 51 3.68 16.48 8.07
N VAL A 52 2.99 15.35 8.01
CA VAL A 52 1.56 15.31 7.74
C VAL A 52 0.83 15.86 8.95
N GLU A 53 -0.11 16.79 8.74
CA GLU A 53 -0.84 17.39 9.86
C GLU A 53 -1.65 16.33 10.62
N ASP A 54 -1.90 16.59 11.90
CA ASP A 54 -2.45 15.59 12.82
C ASP A 54 -3.76 14.96 12.33
N GLU A 55 -4.69 15.75 11.82
CA GLU A 55 -5.99 15.23 11.38
C GLU A 55 -5.83 14.32 10.17
N LEU A 56 -5.03 14.75 9.19
CA LEU A 56 -4.78 13.93 8.00
C LEU A 56 -3.96 12.69 8.35
N TYR A 57 -2.99 12.84 9.25
CA TYR A 57 -2.19 11.72 9.74
C TYR A 57 -3.07 10.66 10.41
N ALA A 58 -3.95 11.08 11.31
CA ALA A 58 -4.87 10.16 11.99
C ALA A 58 -5.77 9.45 10.99
N GLY A 59 -6.29 10.19 10.01
CA GLY A 59 -7.12 9.61 8.95
C GLY A 59 -6.38 8.60 8.12
N LEU A 60 -5.13 8.90 7.77
CA LEU A 60 -4.26 7.99 7.01
C LEU A 60 -4.05 6.67 7.75
N MET A 61 -3.76 6.73 9.04
CA MET A 61 -3.54 5.53 9.86
C MET A 61 -4.81 4.69 10.01
N ILE A 62 -5.96 5.35 10.16
CA ILE A 62 -7.25 4.65 10.24
C ILE A 62 -7.57 4.00 8.89
N PHE A 63 -7.33 4.70 7.79
CA PHE A 63 -7.51 4.15 6.45
C PHE A 63 -6.61 2.92 6.24
N ALA A 64 -5.34 3.02 6.65
CA ALA A 64 -4.41 1.90 6.56
C ALA A 64 -4.91 0.69 7.36
N LYS A 65 -5.49 0.91 8.53
CA LYS A 65 -6.06 -0.16 9.34
C LYS A 65 -7.21 -0.86 8.63
N ILE A 66 -8.08 -0.09 7.99
CA ILE A 66 -9.22 -0.65 7.23
C ILE A 66 -8.70 -1.50 6.07
N VAL A 67 -7.71 -1.00 5.34
CA VAL A 67 -7.09 -1.73 4.23
C VAL A 67 -6.39 -3.00 4.73
N ALA A 68 -5.66 -2.90 5.85
CA ALA A 68 -4.96 -4.04 6.43
C ALA A 68 -5.91 -5.17 6.82
N LYS A 69 -7.09 -4.84 7.33
CA LYS A 69 -8.10 -5.84 7.66
C LYS A 69 -8.60 -6.59 6.43
N ALA A 70 -8.87 -5.86 5.35
CA ALA A 70 -9.27 -6.48 4.08
C ALA A 70 -8.14 -7.33 3.50
N LEU A 71 -6.91 -6.82 3.57
CA LEU A 71 -5.73 -7.54 3.11
C LEU A 71 -5.57 -8.87 3.83
N LYS A 72 -5.71 -8.88 5.15
CA LYS A 72 -5.57 -10.11 5.93
C LYS A 72 -6.62 -11.14 5.59
N LYS A 73 -7.85 -10.72 5.28
CA LYS A 73 -8.91 -11.62 4.82
C LYS A 73 -8.59 -12.21 3.44
N ALA A 74 -8.06 -11.38 2.55
CA ALA A 74 -7.82 -11.77 1.17
C ALA A 74 -6.60 -12.68 1.02
N ILE A 75 -5.53 -12.39 1.76
CA ILE A 75 -4.24 -13.08 1.66
C ILE A 75 -3.95 -13.75 3.00
N PRO A 76 -3.97 -15.10 3.05
CA PRO A 76 -3.70 -15.80 4.31
C PRO A 76 -2.32 -15.43 4.86
N CYS A 77 -2.27 -15.01 6.11
CA CYS A 77 -1.04 -14.64 6.79
C CYS A 77 -1.30 -14.55 8.30
N LYS A 78 -0.24 -14.60 9.08
CA LYS A 78 -0.37 -14.49 10.54
C LYS A 78 -0.74 -13.08 10.95
N LYS A 79 -0.07 -12.09 10.36
CA LYS A 79 -0.31 -10.67 10.63
C LYS A 79 0.04 -9.84 9.40
N VAL A 80 -0.50 -8.65 9.34
CA VAL A 80 -0.06 -7.64 8.36
C VAL A 80 0.95 -6.75 9.05
N GLY A 81 2.15 -6.68 8.51
CA GLY A 81 3.21 -5.82 9.03
C GLY A 81 3.12 -4.43 8.42
N VAL A 82 3.67 -3.45 9.13
CA VAL A 82 3.68 -2.05 8.72
C VAL A 82 5.10 -1.52 8.72
N ALA A 83 5.48 -0.83 7.64
CA ALA A 83 6.74 -0.13 7.58
C ALA A 83 6.58 1.19 6.86
N VAL A 84 7.33 2.20 7.27
CA VAL A 84 7.41 3.49 6.59
C VAL A 84 8.88 3.84 6.45
N ILE A 85 9.35 3.99 5.22
CA ILE A 85 10.75 4.27 4.93
C ILE A 85 10.89 5.61 4.21
N GLY A 86 10.34 5.73 3.00
CA GLY A 86 10.23 7.00 2.30
C GLY A 86 11.53 7.60 1.80
N LEU A 87 12.58 6.78 1.61
CA LEU A 87 13.88 7.30 1.16
C LEU A 87 14.03 7.34 -0.36
N GLU A 88 13.19 6.61 -1.10
CA GLU A 88 13.29 6.54 -2.55
C GLU A 88 12.28 7.44 -3.25
N VAL A 89 11.01 7.41 -2.82
CA VAL A 89 9.95 8.24 -3.41
C VAL A 89 9.57 9.33 -2.40
N PRO A 90 9.70 10.63 -2.76
CA PRO A 90 9.40 11.72 -1.82
C PRO A 90 7.90 11.99 -1.70
N HIS A 91 7.17 10.98 -1.29
CA HIS A 91 5.74 11.02 -1.04
C HIS A 91 5.46 9.97 0.05
N ALA A 92 5.02 10.42 1.21
CA ALA A 92 4.82 9.54 2.36
C ALA A 92 3.95 8.34 1.99
N HIS A 93 4.41 7.15 2.35
CA HIS A 93 3.67 5.93 2.07
C HIS A 93 3.91 4.88 3.14
N ILE A 94 2.82 4.18 3.46
CA ILE A 94 2.83 3.11 4.44
C ILE A 94 2.83 1.79 3.68
N HIS A 95 3.81 0.93 3.98
CA HIS A 95 3.84 -0.43 3.44
C HIS A 95 3.01 -1.34 4.33
N LEU A 96 2.07 -2.07 3.73
CA LEU A 96 1.31 -3.13 4.40
C LEU A 96 1.73 -4.45 3.75
N ILE A 97 2.29 -5.36 4.54
CA ILE A 97 2.89 -6.58 4.02
C ILE A 97 2.36 -7.79 4.79
N PRO A 98 1.74 -8.77 4.08
CA PRO A 98 1.34 -10.02 4.72
C PRO A 98 2.57 -10.75 5.25
N MET A 99 2.57 -11.13 6.53
CA MET A 99 3.73 -11.70 7.19
C MET A 99 3.41 -12.97 7.94
N ASP A 100 4.33 -13.93 7.85
CA ASP A 100 4.34 -15.14 8.66
C ASP A 100 5.62 -15.22 9.48
N GLU A 101 6.68 -14.55 9.04
CA GLU A 101 7.99 -14.51 9.69
C GLU A 101 8.52 -13.08 9.74
N VAL A 102 9.36 -12.78 10.72
CA VAL A 102 9.97 -11.46 10.87
C VAL A 102 10.74 -11.06 9.60
N SER A 103 11.42 -12.01 8.96
CA SER A 103 12.19 -11.76 7.75
C SER A 103 11.34 -11.37 6.54
N ASP A 104 10.02 -11.51 6.62
CA ASP A 104 9.13 -11.07 5.53
C ASP A 104 9.14 -9.55 5.35
N LEU A 105 9.58 -8.81 6.37
CA LEU A 105 9.68 -7.35 6.33
C LEU A 105 11.12 -6.87 6.09
N ASP A 106 11.88 -7.64 5.34
CA ASP A 106 13.27 -7.31 5.01
C ASP A 106 13.35 -6.73 3.60
N PHE A 107 13.50 -5.40 3.49
CA PHE A 107 13.53 -4.70 2.21
C PHE A 107 14.83 -4.91 1.42
N SER A 108 15.84 -5.56 2.02
CA SER A 108 17.06 -5.94 1.30
C SER A 108 16.89 -7.22 0.48
N LYS A 109 15.83 -7.98 0.73
CA LYS A 109 15.56 -9.20 -0.04
C LYS A 109 15.17 -8.89 -1.48
N PRO A 110 15.45 -9.81 -2.42
CA PRO A 110 14.96 -9.67 -3.79
C PRO A 110 13.44 -9.51 -3.82
N LYS A 111 12.97 -8.61 -4.66
CA LYS A 111 11.53 -8.39 -4.83
C LYS A 111 10.94 -9.49 -5.71
N LEU A 112 9.68 -9.83 -5.47
CA LEU A 112 8.96 -10.78 -6.31
C LEU A 112 8.68 -10.16 -7.66
N LYS A 113 8.61 -11.00 -8.69
CA LYS A 113 8.21 -10.60 -10.04
C LYS A 113 6.86 -11.26 -10.33
N LEU A 114 5.79 -10.50 -10.17
CA LEU A 114 4.44 -10.98 -10.44
C LEU A 114 4.00 -10.50 -11.81
N THR A 115 3.22 -11.34 -12.49
CA THR A 115 2.63 -10.96 -13.78
C THR A 115 1.50 -9.97 -13.56
N GLU A 116 1.12 -9.24 -14.62
CA GLU A 116 -0.04 -8.35 -14.59
C GLU A 116 -1.30 -9.11 -14.15
N GLN A 117 -1.46 -10.35 -14.63
CA GLN A 117 -2.61 -11.17 -14.24
C GLN A 117 -2.60 -11.48 -12.75
N GLU A 118 -1.44 -11.87 -12.21
CA GLU A 118 -1.31 -12.16 -10.78
C GLU A 118 -1.60 -10.92 -9.92
N LEU A 119 -1.12 -9.76 -10.35
CA LEU A 119 -1.39 -8.50 -9.66
C LEU A 119 -2.88 -8.15 -9.72
N SER A 120 -3.50 -8.29 -10.89
CA SER A 120 -4.94 -8.03 -11.05
C SER A 120 -5.79 -8.95 -10.19
N GLU A 121 -5.45 -10.23 -10.15
CA GLU A 121 -6.16 -11.22 -9.32
C GLU A 121 -6.02 -10.90 -7.83
N THR A 122 -4.82 -10.50 -7.42
CA THR A 122 -4.55 -10.13 -6.02
C THR A 122 -5.37 -8.89 -5.63
N ALA A 123 -5.36 -7.87 -6.48
CA ALA A 123 -6.14 -6.66 -6.25
C ALA A 123 -7.63 -6.97 -6.13
N LEU A 124 -8.14 -7.85 -6.99
CA LEU A 124 -9.56 -8.23 -6.97
C LEU A 124 -9.92 -8.95 -5.68
N LYS A 125 -9.06 -9.85 -5.19
CA LYS A 125 -9.28 -10.52 -3.91
C LYS A 125 -9.39 -9.54 -2.77
N ILE A 126 -8.51 -8.54 -2.74
CA ILE A 126 -8.52 -7.52 -1.69
C ILE A 126 -9.78 -6.66 -1.80
N LEU A 127 -10.13 -6.22 -3.02
CA LEU A 127 -11.35 -5.45 -3.27
C LEU A 127 -12.59 -6.21 -2.79
N ASN A 128 -12.68 -7.50 -3.07
CA ASN A 128 -13.81 -8.32 -2.66
C ASN A 128 -13.86 -8.49 -1.14
N ALA A 129 -12.74 -8.47 -0.45
CA ALA A 129 -12.68 -8.62 0.99
C ALA A 129 -13.30 -7.44 1.74
N PHE A 130 -13.39 -6.26 1.11
CA PHE A 130 -14.09 -5.11 1.71
C PHE A 130 -15.61 -5.31 1.78
N LYS A 131 -16.15 -6.21 0.98
CA LYS A 131 -17.60 -6.46 0.92
C LYS A 131 -18.11 -7.38 2.01
N ASP A 132 -17.22 -8.05 2.71
CA ASP A 132 -17.57 -9.05 3.74
C ASP A 132 -17.71 -8.44 5.13
#